data_0b993de641fce652770badf240b5dc45
#
_entry.id   0b993de641fce652770badf240b5dc45
#
_cell.length_a   1.000
_cell.length_b   1.000
_cell.length_c   1.000
_cell.angle_alpha   90.00
_cell.angle_beta   90.00
_cell.angle_gamma   90.00
#
_symmetry.space_group_name_H-M   'P 1'
#
loop_
_entity.id
_entity.type
_entity.pdbx_description
1 polymer ?
#
loop_
_entity_poly.entity_id
_entity_poly.type
_entity_poly.pdbx_seq_one_letter_code
_entity_poly.pdbx_strand_id
1 'polypeptide(L)'
;VLQQRIETFKVFGETLKGAKVYFREDWGVLYFDLQGKMFGMMSNQASEDAIITLKNLPEKNEELREIYAGTVIPGYYTNKNHWNSIKLASEELTDDVIKQLIEVSYQLVYQKLTKKQKAEIEG
;
A
#
# COMPACT_ATOMS: atom_id res chain seq x y z
N VAL A 1 11.79 15.58 -2.35
CA VAL A 1 12.08 14.15 -2.28
C VAL A 1 10.86 13.37 -1.81
N LEU A 2 10.23 13.78 -0.70
CA LEU A 2 9.05 13.09 -0.18
C LEU A 2 7.87 13.17 -1.16
N GLN A 3 7.62 14.32 -1.75
CA GLN A 3 6.58 14.48 -2.77
C GLN A 3 6.85 13.56 -3.96
N GLN A 4 8.10 13.41 -4.34
CA GLN A 4 8.51 12.56 -5.44
C GLN A 4 8.31 11.07 -5.09
N ARG A 5 8.55 10.68 -3.83
CA ARG A 5 8.27 9.31 -3.38
C ARG A 5 6.79 8.99 -3.47
N ILE A 6 5.93 9.91 -3.02
CA ILE A 6 4.48 9.72 -3.10
C ILE A 6 4.06 9.53 -4.57
N GLU A 7 4.55 10.37 -5.46
CA GLU A 7 4.25 10.26 -6.90
C GLU A 7 4.75 8.93 -7.47
N THR A 8 5.96 8.52 -7.09
CA THR A 8 6.55 7.26 -7.53
C THR A 8 5.66 6.07 -7.17
N PHE A 9 5.18 6.01 -5.93
CA PHE A 9 4.36 4.89 -5.47
C PHE A 9 2.96 4.93 -6.06
N LYS A 10 2.42 6.14 -6.27
CA LYS A 10 1.14 6.28 -6.95
C LYS A 10 1.20 5.73 -8.37
N VAL A 11 2.20 6.14 -9.13
CA VAL A 11 2.41 5.68 -10.51
C VAL A 11 2.65 4.18 -10.55
N PHE A 12 3.48 3.67 -9.63
CA PHE A 12 3.73 2.22 -9.57
C PHE A 12 2.45 1.44 -9.34
N GLY A 13 1.62 1.88 -8.39
CA GLY A 13 0.33 1.23 -8.11
C GLY A 13 -0.56 1.18 -9.35
N GLU A 14 -0.56 2.27 -10.11
CA GLU A 14 -1.36 2.35 -11.33
C GLU A 14 -0.88 1.42 -12.45
N THR A 15 0.37 0.99 -12.42
CA THR A 15 0.90 0.04 -13.42
C THR A 15 0.44 -1.39 -13.17
N LEU A 16 -0.02 -1.71 -11.98
CA LEU A 16 -0.47 -3.06 -11.67
C LEU A 16 -1.80 -3.33 -12.38
N LYS A 17 -1.92 -4.51 -12.95
CA LYS A 17 -3.02 -4.83 -13.86
C LYS A 17 -4.39 -4.70 -13.19
N GLY A 18 -5.25 -3.85 -13.76
CA GLY A 18 -6.59 -3.62 -13.23
C GLY A 18 -6.65 -2.66 -12.04
N ALA A 19 -5.51 -2.20 -11.55
CA ALA A 19 -5.46 -1.33 -10.40
C ALA A 19 -5.72 0.12 -10.77
N LYS A 20 -6.31 0.85 -9.83
CA LYS A 20 -6.51 2.30 -9.93
C LYS A 20 -5.99 2.94 -8.64
N VAL A 21 -5.41 4.11 -8.76
CA VAL A 21 -5.00 4.90 -7.59
C VAL A 21 -5.59 6.29 -7.75
N TYR A 22 -6.41 6.69 -6.77
CA TYR A 22 -7.09 7.98 -6.85
C TYR A 22 -7.29 8.56 -5.45
N PHE A 23 -7.50 9.88 -5.41
CA PHE A 23 -7.74 10.57 -4.15
C PHE A 23 -9.18 10.35 -3.69
N ARG A 24 -9.34 9.87 -2.45
CA ARG A 24 -10.66 9.75 -1.80
C ARG A 24 -10.86 10.92 -0.86
N GLU A 25 -11.75 11.82 -1.23
CA GLU A 25 -12.03 13.01 -0.42
C GLU A 25 -12.57 12.68 0.95
N ASP A 26 -13.42 11.65 1.05
CA ASP A 26 -14.04 11.25 2.31
C ASP A 26 -13.01 10.73 3.34
N TRP A 27 -11.90 10.15 2.85
CA TRP A 27 -10.82 9.65 3.72
C TRP A 27 -9.59 10.56 3.69
N GLY A 28 -9.49 11.45 2.72
CA GLY A 28 -8.34 12.35 2.60
C GLY A 28 -7.05 11.64 2.21
N VAL A 29 -7.13 10.51 1.51
CA VAL A 29 -5.96 9.69 1.15
C VAL A 29 -5.99 9.29 -0.33
N LEU A 30 -4.82 8.91 -0.85
CA LEU A 30 -4.73 8.20 -2.11
C LEU A 30 -5.12 6.75 -1.86
N TYR A 31 -6.09 6.27 -2.60
CA TYR A 31 -6.70 4.96 -2.41
C TYR A 31 -6.27 4.04 -3.55
N PHE A 32 -5.69 2.88 -3.19
CA PHE A 32 -5.25 1.86 -4.15
C PHE A 32 -6.37 0.84 -4.27
N ASP A 33 -7.01 0.83 -5.42
CA ASP A 33 -8.26 0.09 -5.68
C ASP A 33 -8.05 -1.04 -6.68
N LEU A 34 -8.55 -2.23 -6.34
CA LEU A 34 -8.58 -3.36 -7.25
C LEU A 34 -9.98 -3.97 -7.20
N GLN A 35 -10.77 -3.75 -8.24
CA GLN A 35 -12.15 -4.25 -8.34
C GLN A 35 -13.00 -3.84 -7.12
N GLY A 36 -12.84 -2.61 -6.66
CA GLY A 36 -13.59 -2.10 -5.51
C GLY A 36 -13.02 -2.49 -4.16
N LYS A 37 -11.92 -3.23 -4.12
CA LYS A 37 -11.25 -3.62 -2.87
C LYS A 37 -9.97 -2.85 -2.69
N MET A 38 -9.72 -2.41 -1.46
CA MET A 38 -8.51 -1.67 -1.13
C MET A 38 -7.32 -2.61 -1.06
N PHE A 39 -6.23 -2.27 -1.76
CA PHE A 39 -4.96 -2.94 -1.52
C PHE A 39 -3.89 -2.00 -0.98
N GLY A 40 -4.23 -0.75 -0.73
CA GLY A 40 -3.33 0.19 -0.09
C GLY A 40 -3.98 1.54 0.07
N MET A 41 -3.40 2.35 0.93
CA MET A 41 -3.73 3.77 1.00
C MET A 41 -2.48 4.54 1.38
N MET A 42 -2.39 5.79 0.94
CA MET A 42 -1.19 6.58 1.11
C MET A 42 -1.56 8.04 1.34
N SER A 43 -0.77 8.70 2.18
CA SER A 43 -0.93 10.15 2.39
C SER A 43 -0.81 10.89 1.07
N ASN A 44 -1.69 11.87 0.85
CA ASN A 44 -1.68 12.68 -0.37
C ASN A 44 -0.67 13.82 -0.30
N GLN A 45 -0.31 14.24 0.90
CA GLN A 45 0.59 15.38 1.10
C GLN A 45 1.93 14.95 1.66
N ALA A 46 2.98 15.62 1.18
CA ALA A 46 4.35 15.36 1.57
C ALA A 46 4.66 16.04 2.92
N SER A 47 4.23 15.40 3.99
CA SER A 47 4.54 15.86 5.35
C SER A 47 5.41 14.82 6.05
N GLU A 48 6.02 15.18 7.17
CA GLU A 48 6.83 14.25 7.95
C GLU A 48 6.03 13.06 8.45
N ASP A 49 4.72 13.23 8.56
CA ASP A 49 3.81 12.16 9.02
C ASP A 49 3.26 11.31 7.88
N ALA A 50 3.67 11.55 6.64
CA ALA A 50 3.18 10.81 5.49
C ALA A 50 3.46 9.32 5.64
N ILE A 51 2.45 8.50 5.34
CA ILE A 51 2.54 7.03 5.43
C ILE A 51 1.96 6.38 4.19
N ILE A 52 2.38 5.15 3.94
CA ILE A 52 1.69 4.24 3.03
C ILE A 52 1.29 3.01 3.85
N THR A 53 0.03 2.59 3.72
CA THR A 53 -0.52 1.45 4.46
C THR A 53 -0.77 0.32 3.47
N LEU A 54 -0.15 -0.83 3.74
CA LEU A 54 -0.16 -1.98 2.83
C LEU A 54 -0.48 -3.26 3.58
N LYS A 55 -1.09 -4.20 2.86
CA LYS A 55 -1.47 -5.51 3.39
C LYS A 55 -0.33 -6.51 3.25
N ASN A 56 -0.18 -7.37 4.25
CA ASN A 56 0.74 -8.49 4.16
C ASN A 56 0.28 -9.61 5.10
N LEU A 57 0.98 -10.74 5.06
CA LEU A 57 0.72 -11.84 5.99
C LEU A 57 1.06 -11.39 7.43
N PRO A 58 0.30 -11.85 8.43
CA PRO A 58 0.54 -11.41 9.82
C PRO A 58 1.98 -11.63 10.30
N GLU A 59 2.58 -12.78 9.99
CA GLU A 59 3.97 -13.07 10.39
C GLU A 59 4.94 -12.10 9.73
N LYS A 60 4.70 -11.76 8.47
CA LYS A 60 5.54 -10.83 7.73
C LYS A 60 5.41 -9.42 8.27
N ASN A 61 4.20 -9.03 8.65
CA ASN A 61 3.97 -7.73 9.26
C ASN A 61 4.72 -7.59 10.59
N GLU A 62 4.70 -8.63 11.42
CA GLU A 62 5.46 -8.63 12.68
C GLU A 62 6.96 -8.52 12.42
N GLU A 63 7.47 -9.30 11.48
CA GLU A 63 8.88 -9.27 11.10
C GLU A 63 9.32 -7.88 10.66
N LEU A 64 8.53 -7.25 9.80
CA LEU A 64 8.85 -5.90 9.30
C LEU A 64 8.84 -4.86 10.42
N ARG A 65 7.93 -4.99 11.38
CA ARG A 65 7.88 -4.09 12.54
C ARG A 65 9.11 -4.24 13.43
N GLU A 66 9.65 -5.46 13.54
CA GLU A 66 10.85 -5.71 14.33
C GLU A 66 12.10 -5.20 13.62
N ILE A 67 12.25 -5.52 12.34
CA ILE A 67 13.41 -5.11 11.55
C ILE A 67 13.50 -3.59 11.40
N TYR A 68 12.36 -2.97 11.12
CA TYR A 68 12.28 -1.52 10.87
C TYR A 68 11.51 -0.81 11.98
N ALA A 69 11.89 -1.09 13.23
CA ALA A 69 11.20 -0.53 14.39
C ALA A 69 11.10 0.99 14.29
N GLY A 70 9.90 1.51 14.52
CA GLY A 70 9.64 2.95 14.43
C GLY A 70 9.34 3.47 13.03
N THR A 71 9.78 2.76 11.98
CA THR A 71 9.47 3.11 10.59
C THR A 71 8.28 2.34 10.06
N VAL A 72 8.22 1.04 10.38
CA VAL A 72 7.07 0.20 10.07
C VAL A 72 6.27 0.00 11.34
N ILE A 73 5.01 0.41 11.32
CA ILE A 73 4.11 0.39 12.48
C ILE A 73 2.80 -0.30 12.12
N PRO A 74 2.01 -0.72 13.13
CA PRO A 74 0.68 -1.30 12.83
C PRO A 74 -0.17 -0.32 12.03
N GLY A 75 -0.96 -0.85 11.09
CA GLY A 75 -1.73 -0.04 10.15
C GLY A 75 -2.73 0.89 10.82
N TYR A 76 -2.76 2.14 10.37
CA TYR A 76 -3.71 3.15 10.85
C TYR A 76 -5.11 2.84 10.32
N TYR A 77 -6.11 2.87 11.22
CA TYR A 77 -7.52 2.65 10.88
C TYR A 77 -7.78 1.35 10.13
N THR A 78 -6.97 0.32 10.39
CA THR A 78 -7.10 -0.98 9.71
C THR A 78 -6.95 -2.12 10.71
N ASN A 79 -7.17 -3.36 10.23
CA ASN A 79 -6.86 -4.55 11.01
C ASN A 79 -5.33 -4.68 11.14
N LYS A 80 -4.82 -4.51 12.34
CA LYS A 80 -3.39 -4.41 12.59
C LYS A 80 -2.62 -5.72 12.40
N ASN A 81 -3.31 -6.85 12.32
CA ASN A 81 -2.65 -8.13 11.98
C ASN A 81 -2.34 -8.22 10.50
N HIS A 82 -3.18 -7.62 9.66
CA HIS A 82 -3.07 -7.74 8.20
C HIS A 82 -2.49 -6.51 7.52
N TRP A 83 -2.34 -5.39 8.22
CA TRP A 83 -1.91 -4.13 7.64
C TRP A 83 -0.79 -3.47 8.43
N ASN A 84 0.19 -2.95 7.70
CA ASN A 84 1.26 -2.10 8.26
C ASN A 84 1.23 -0.74 7.61
N SER A 85 1.65 0.27 8.37
CA SER A 85 1.90 1.61 7.84
C SER A 85 3.41 1.86 7.83
N ILE A 86 3.91 2.37 6.72
CA ILE A 86 5.34 2.66 6.53
C ILE A 86 5.50 4.17 6.48
N LYS A 87 6.38 4.69 7.31
CA LYS A 87 6.68 6.14 7.33
C LYS A 87 7.51 6.51 6.10
N LEU A 88 6.97 7.35 5.24
CA LEU A 88 7.62 7.71 3.98
C LEU A 88 8.77 8.69 4.15
N ALA A 89 8.80 9.43 5.25
CA ALA A 89 9.91 10.34 5.53
C ALA A 89 11.18 9.60 5.92
N SER A 90 11.07 8.34 6.35
CA SER A 90 12.23 7.51 6.65
C SER A 90 12.80 6.90 5.37
N GLU A 91 14.13 6.83 5.30
CA GLU A 91 14.81 6.23 4.16
C GLU A 91 15.29 4.79 4.43
N GLU A 92 14.88 4.20 5.56
CA GLU A 92 15.27 2.83 5.89
C GLU A 92 14.81 1.82 4.84
N LEU A 93 13.58 1.99 4.31
CA LEU A 93 13.12 1.18 3.20
C LEU A 93 13.30 1.97 1.92
N THR A 94 14.00 1.36 0.94
CA THR A 94 14.19 1.98 -0.36
C THR A 94 12.88 1.98 -1.15
N ASP A 95 12.83 2.78 -2.20
CA ASP A 95 11.68 2.80 -3.09
C ASP A 95 11.41 1.41 -3.69
N ASP A 96 12.47 0.68 -4.06
CA ASP A 96 12.33 -0.65 -4.63
C ASP A 96 11.70 -1.64 -3.64
N VAL A 97 12.10 -1.58 -2.38
CA VAL A 97 11.53 -2.43 -1.33
C VAL A 97 10.05 -2.10 -1.13
N ILE A 98 9.71 -0.82 -1.07
CA ILE A 98 8.31 -0.41 -0.91
C ILE A 98 7.47 -0.83 -2.13
N LYS A 99 8.00 -0.71 -3.34
CA LYS A 99 7.32 -1.21 -4.54
C LYS A 99 7.03 -2.70 -4.45
N GLN A 100 7.98 -3.49 -3.96
CA GLN A 100 7.77 -4.93 -3.75
C GLN A 100 6.64 -5.17 -2.74
N LEU A 101 6.59 -4.38 -1.69
CA LEU A 101 5.53 -4.50 -0.68
C LEU A 101 4.16 -4.09 -1.23
N ILE A 102 4.12 -3.10 -2.11
CA ILE A 102 2.89 -2.71 -2.82
C ILE A 102 2.40 -3.90 -3.68
N GLU A 103 3.33 -4.54 -4.40
CA GLU A 103 2.98 -5.69 -5.24
C GLU A 103 2.48 -6.88 -4.43
N VAL A 104 3.10 -7.16 -3.28
CA VAL A 104 2.64 -8.22 -2.38
C VAL A 104 1.21 -7.92 -1.91
N SER A 105 0.95 -6.68 -1.52
CA SER A 105 -0.38 -6.24 -1.09
C SER A 105 -1.41 -6.44 -2.21
N TYR A 106 -1.05 -6.04 -3.42
CA TYR A 106 -1.88 -6.24 -4.61
C TYR A 106 -2.20 -7.73 -4.82
N GLN A 107 -1.18 -8.59 -4.75
CA GLN A 107 -1.36 -10.03 -4.97
C GLN A 107 -2.27 -10.67 -3.92
N LEU A 108 -2.14 -10.26 -2.66
CA LEU A 108 -2.98 -10.78 -1.59
C LEU A 108 -4.46 -10.43 -1.80
N VAL A 109 -4.73 -9.24 -2.28
CA VAL A 109 -6.10 -8.82 -2.58
C VAL A 109 -6.59 -9.52 -3.86
N TYR A 110 -5.75 -9.58 -4.88
CA TYR A 110 -6.08 -10.26 -6.15
C TYR A 110 -6.51 -11.71 -5.90
N GLN A 111 -5.76 -12.45 -5.08
CA GLN A 111 -6.07 -13.85 -4.80
C GLN A 111 -7.45 -14.07 -4.21
N LYS A 112 -7.99 -13.09 -3.53
CA LYS A 112 -9.31 -13.19 -2.89
C LYS A 112 -10.46 -12.71 -3.78
N LEU A 113 -10.18 -12.24 -4.97
CA LEU A 113 -11.21 -11.85 -5.92
C LEU A 113 -11.97 -13.07 -6.44
N THR A 114 -13.20 -12.85 -6.90
CA THR A 114 -13.99 -13.90 -7.55
C THR A 114 -13.37 -14.24 -8.91
N LYS A 115 -13.73 -15.39 -9.44
CA LYS A 115 -13.29 -15.80 -10.79
C LYS A 115 -13.72 -14.77 -11.83
N LYS A 116 -14.91 -14.22 -11.69
CA LYS A 116 -15.44 -13.20 -12.60
C LYS A 116 -14.59 -11.94 -12.55
N GLN A 117 -14.24 -11.48 -11.33
CA GLN A 117 -13.42 -10.28 -11.16
C GLN A 117 -12.03 -10.49 -11.75
N LYS A 118 -11.41 -11.65 -11.50
CA LYS A 118 -10.11 -12.00 -12.09
C LYS A 118 -10.16 -12.02 -13.61
N ALA A 119 -11.23 -12.58 -14.16
CA ALA A 119 -11.41 -12.63 -15.61
C ALA A 119 -11.53 -11.21 -16.21
N GLU A 120 -12.21 -10.32 -15.55
CA GLU A 120 -12.33 -8.92 -15.98
C GLU A 120 -10.97 -8.22 -16.04
N ILE A 121 -10.10 -8.52 -15.08
CA ILE A 121 -8.74 -7.97 -15.05
C ILE A 121 -7.89 -8.57 -16.15
N GLU A 122 -7.93 -9.89 -16.31
CA GLU A 122 -7.08 -10.60 -17.28
C GLU A 122 -7.58 -10.47 -18.73
N GLY A 123 -8.87 -10.28 -18.87
CA GLY A 123 -9.56 -10.31 -20.11
C GLY A 123 -9.42 -9.28 -21.07
#